data_f763ae1ba705093642b258e05e529783
#
_entry.id   f763ae1ba705093642b258e05e529783
#
_cell.length_a   1.000
_cell.length_b   1.000
_cell.length_c   1.000
_cell.angle_alpha   90.00
_cell.angle_beta   90.00
_cell.angle_gamma   90.00
#
_symmetry.space_group_name_H-M   'P 1'
#
loop_
_entity.id
_entity.type
_entity.pdbx_description
1 polymer ?
#
loop_
_entity_poly.entity_id
_entity_poly.type
_entity_poly.pdbx_seq_one_letter_code
_entity_poly.pdbx_strand_id
1 'polypeptide(L)' 'MQILGFDVHSTNFILAHMTSRGKLCRLYERLTSVETLVDVLAEIPGPKRMVVVESHMAWSRPGTSR' A
#
# COMPACT_ATOMS: atom_id res chain seq x y z
N MET A 1 16.42 0.93 -1.91
CA MET A 1 15.34 0.26 -1.15
C MET A 1 14.00 0.75 -1.63
N GLN A 2 13.08 -0.16 -1.79
CA GLN A 2 11.73 0.16 -2.24
C GLN A 2 10.82 0.41 -1.07
N ILE A 3 9.86 1.30 -1.25
CA ILE A 3 8.91 1.65 -0.21
C ILE A 3 7.52 1.21 -0.63
N LEU A 4 6.83 0.51 0.26
CA LEU A 4 5.48 0.02 -0.01
C LEU A 4 4.53 0.68 0.97
N GLY A 5 3.59 1.46 0.44
CA GLY A 5 2.53 2.04 1.25
C GLY A 5 1.33 1.10 1.24
N PHE A 6 0.90 0.65 2.41
CA PHE A 6 -0.10 -0.39 2.53
C PHE A 6 -1.33 0.14 3.26
N ASP A 7 -2.45 0.17 2.56
CA ASP A 7 -3.71 0.68 3.08
C ASP A 7 -4.72 -0.46 3.06
N VAL A 8 -5.13 -0.93 4.24
CA VAL A 8 -5.98 -2.11 4.36
C VAL A 8 -7.42 -1.71 4.60
N HIS A 9 -8.30 -2.28 3.81
CA HIS A 9 -9.74 -2.15 4.00
C HIS A 9 -10.32 -3.53 4.28
N SER A 10 -11.59 -3.59 4.66
CA SER A 10 -12.19 -4.86 5.05
C SER A 10 -12.25 -5.85 3.89
N THR A 11 -12.46 -5.38 2.68
CA THR A 11 -12.59 -6.28 1.53
C THR A 11 -11.38 -6.24 0.61
N ASN A 12 -10.73 -5.10 0.51
CA ASN A 12 -9.59 -4.94 -0.39
C ASN A 12 -8.47 -4.23 0.33
N PHE A 13 -7.27 -4.42 -0.16
CA PHE A 13 -6.16 -3.58 0.27
C PHE A 13 -5.55 -2.90 -0.95
N ILE A 14 -4.92 -1.78 -0.70
CA ILE A 14 -4.20 -1.04 -1.73
C ILE A 14 -2.75 -0.97 -1.32
N LEU A 15 -1.87 -1.33 -2.23
CA LEU A 15 -0.44 -1.28 -1.97
C LEU A 15 0.20 -0.40 -3.03
N ALA A 16 0.84 0.66 -2.58
CA ALA A 16 1.53 1.59 -3.46
C ALA A 16 3.02 1.28 -3.43
N HIS A 17 3.56 0.92 -4.57
CA HIS A 17 4.97 0.63 -4.71
C HIS A 17 5.67 1.90 -5.14
N MET A 18 6.56 2.40 -4.32
CA MET A 18 7.24 3.66 -4.56
C MET A 18 8.75 3.50 -4.51
N THR A 19 9.45 4.40 -5.15
CA THR A 19 10.90 4.46 -5.06
C THR A 19 11.28 5.05 -3.70
N SER A 20 12.57 4.97 -3.37
CA SER A 20 13.06 5.56 -2.14
C SER A 20 12.87 7.07 -2.12
N ARG A 21 12.62 7.67 -3.27
CA ARG A 21 12.36 9.10 -3.35
C ARG A 21 10.89 9.45 -3.24
N GLY A 22 10.05 8.43 -3.08
CA GLY A 22 8.62 8.67 -2.95
C GLY A 22 7.86 8.73 -4.25
N LYS A 23 8.48 8.37 -5.36
CA LYS A 23 7.81 8.36 -6.64
C LYS A 23 7.02 7.07 -6.81
N LEU A 24 5.75 7.20 -7.15
CA LEU A 24 4.88 6.04 -7.34
C LEU A 24 5.28 5.29 -8.60
N CYS A 25 5.56 4.00 -8.44
CA CYS A 25 5.89 3.13 -9.57
C CYS A 25 4.70 2.31 -9.99
N ARG A 26 3.95 1.80 -9.05
CA ARG A 26 2.84 0.92 -9.37
C ARG A 26 1.86 0.89 -8.20
N LEU A 27 0.59 0.71 -8.52
CA LEU A 27 -0.47 0.61 -7.52
C LEU A 27 -1.13 -0.75 -7.67
N TYR A 28 -1.25 -1.45 -6.56
CA TYR A 28 -1.92 -2.75 -6.53
C TYR A 28 -3.20 -2.62 -5.72
N GLU A 29 -4.26 -3.21 -6.22
CA GLU A 29 -5.51 -3.30 -5.47
C GLU A 29 -5.95 -4.75 -5.54
N ARG A 30 -6.04 -5.40 -4.40
CA ARG A 30 -6.35 -6.82 -4.33
C ARG A 30 -7.27 -7.09 -3.17
N LEU A 31 -7.86 -8.28 -3.17
CA LEU A 31 -8.67 -8.72 -2.04
C LEU A 31 -7.83 -8.84 -0.79
N THR A 32 -8.42 -8.49 0.35
CA THR A 32 -7.72 -8.57 1.61
C THR A 32 -7.57 -10.02 2.04
N SER A 33 -6.40 -10.59 1.81
CA SER A 33 -6.07 -11.93 2.23
C SER A 33 -4.56 -12.06 2.30
N VAL A 34 -4.11 -12.98 3.15
CA VAL A 34 -2.67 -13.22 3.30
C VAL A 34 -2.08 -13.74 2.00
N GLU A 35 -2.80 -14.61 1.32
CA GLU A 35 -2.30 -15.20 0.08
C GLU A 35 -2.09 -14.13 -0.98
N THR A 36 -3.06 -13.24 -1.10
CA THR A 36 -2.96 -12.17 -2.08
C THR A 36 -1.81 -11.24 -1.76
N LEU A 37 -1.63 -10.94 -0.48
CA LEU A 37 -0.53 -10.08 -0.07
C LEU A 37 0.82 -10.72 -0.38
N VAL A 38 0.95 -12.00 -0.09
CA VAL A 38 2.20 -12.71 -0.38
C VAL A 38 2.48 -12.70 -1.87
N ASP A 39 1.46 -12.89 -2.69
CA ASP A 39 1.63 -12.87 -4.14
C ASP A 39 2.13 -11.52 -4.63
N VAL A 40 1.53 -10.44 -4.12
CA VAL A 40 1.95 -9.10 -4.52
C VAL A 40 3.38 -8.83 -4.07
N LEU A 41 3.71 -9.20 -2.86
CA LEU A 41 5.07 -8.98 -2.36
C LEU A 41 6.10 -9.76 -3.16
N ALA A 42 5.72 -10.93 -3.66
CA ALA A 42 6.62 -11.74 -4.46
C ALA A 42 6.92 -11.10 -5.81
N GLU A 43 6.03 -10.24 -6.29
CA GLU A 43 6.26 -9.54 -7.55
C GLU A 43 7.23 -8.38 -7.40
N ILE A 44 7.54 -7.99 -6.19
CA ILE A 44 8.41 -6.86 -5.93
C ILE A 44 9.70 -7.39 -5.31
N PRO A 45 10.72 -7.69 -6.12
CA PRO A 45 11.94 -8.29 -5.59
C PRO A 45 12.82 -7.27 -4.88
N GLY A 46 13.71 -7.80 -4.05
CA GLY A 46 14.71 -6.98 -3.40
C GLY A 46 14.27 -6.43 -2.06
N PRO A 47 15.16 -5.70 -1.39
CA PRO A 47 14.84 -5.11 -0.10
C PRO A 47 13.70 -4.11 -0.22
N LYS A 48 12.79 -4.15 0.73
CA LYS A 48 11.66 -3.25 0.71
C LYS A 48 11.25 -2.89 2.13
N ARG A 49 10.73 -1.70 2.27
CA ARG A 49 10.23 -1.20 3.54
C ARG A 49 8.72 -1.03 3.43
N MET A 50 8.00 -1.60 4.36
CA MET A 50 6.55 -1.53 4.33
C MET A 50 6.06 -0.51 5.35
N VAL A 51 5.18 0.36 4.92
CA VAL A 51 4.55 1.35 5.77
C VAL A 51 3.06 1.09 5.73
N VAL A 52 2.48 0.80 6.89
CA VAL A 52 1.05 0.56 6.98
C VAL A 52 0.35 1.87 7.29
N VAL A 53 -0.69 2.16 6.53
CA VAL A 53 -1.40 3.41 6.66
C VAL A 53 -2.86 3.11 6.91
N GLU A 54 -3.47 3.80 7.86
CA GLU A 54 -4.89 3.66 8.11
C GLU A 54 -5.63 4.54 7.13
N SER A 55 -6.61 3.95 6.46
CA SER A 55 -7.30 4.66 5.38
C SER A 55 -7.94 5.96 5.83
N HIS A 56 -8.54 5.96 7.00
CA HIS A 56 -9.22 7.18 7.45
C HIS A 56 -8.24 8.28 7.81
N MET A 57 -6.98 7.94 8.01
CA MET A 57 -5.96 8.95 8.27
C MET A 57 -5.23 9.36 7.01
N ALA A 58 -4.85 8.36 6.23
CA ALA A 58 -4.01 8.59 5.06
C ALA A 58 -4.71 9.42 4.01
N TRP A 59 -5.98 9.16 3.86
CA TRP A 59 -6.73 9.77 2.77
C TRP A 59 -7.67 10.83 3.24
N SER A 60 -7.60 11.19 4.51
CA SER A 60 -8.39 12.28 5.01
C SER A 60 -8.00 13.55 4.34
N ARG A 61 -8.98 14.27 3.88
CA ARG A 61 -8.72 15.53 3.23
C ARG A 61 -9.30 16.64 4.09
N PRO A 62 -8.63 17.78 4.09
CA PRO A 62 -9.18 18.92 4.82
C PRO A 62 -10.60 19.17 4.35
N GLY A 63 -11.49 19.32 5.28
CA GLY A 63 -12.87 19.60 4.98
C GLY A 63 -13.74 18.41 4.70
N THR A 64 -13.17 17.21 4.69
CA THR A 64 -13.99 16.03 4.45
C THR A 64 -14.14 15.19 5.68
N SER A 65 -13.65 15.56 6.71
CA SER A 65 -13.68 14.78 7.88
C SER A 65 -14.93 14.68 8.59
N ARG A 66 -14.96 14.74 8.08
CA ARG A 66 -15.59 14.74 8.63
C ARG A 66 -15.86 14.63 9.06
#